data_fd0383462113f77e0564aed9dba29b68
#
_entry.id   fd0383462113f77e0564aed9dba29b68
#
_cell.length_a   1.000
_cell.length_b   1.000
_cell.length_c   1.000
_cell.angle_alpha   90.00
_cell.angle_beta   90.00
_cell.angle_gamma   90.00
#
_symmetry.space_group_name_H-M   'P 1'
#
loop_
_entity.id
_entity.type
_entity.pdbx_description
1 polymer ?
#
loop_
_entity_poly.entity_id
_entity_poly.type
_entity_poly.pdbx_seq_one_letter_code
_entity_poly.pdbx_strand_id
1 'polypeptide(L)'
;MSGSQQHPYHLVEPSPWPAVGAASGFVVTIGAAMYMHDKPYGLETLAVGLGLVILTMFLWWRDIVREAEYQGHHTPIVQISMRYGMLLFIVSEIMFFVAFFWAFFDRALFPVGGVWPPEGIDTFDPFDLPLINTLILLLSGC
;
A
#
# COMPACT_ATOMS: atom_id res chain seq x y z
N MET A 1 10.20 -1.75 -37.04
CA MET A 1 9.00 -1.26 -37.77
C MET A 1 8.04 -0.72 -36.71
N SER A 2 8.08 0.57 -36.43
CA SER A 2 7.12 1.22 -35.55
C SER A 2 5.83 1.43 -36.32
N GLY A 3 4.90 0.49 -36.18
CA GLY A 3 3.55 0.69 -36.66
C GLY A 3 2.97 1.93 -36.00
N SER A 4 2.41 2.86 -36.76
CA SER A 4 1.73 4.04 -36.23
C SER A 4 0.63 3.57 -35.27
N GLN A 5 0.76 3.95 -34.02
CA GLN A 5 -0.21 3.61 -32.99
C GLN A 5 -1.58 4.16 -33.37
N GLN A 6 -2.56 3.29 -33.62
CA GLN A 6 -3.90 3.66 -34.13
C GLN A 6 -4.84 4.14 -32.99
N HIS A 7 -4.38 4.18 -31.75
CA HIS A 7 -5.16 4.57 -30.58
C HIS A 7 -4.30 5.41 -29.61
N PRO A 8 -4.92 6.28 -28.81
CA PRO A 8 -4.21 7.18 -27.90
C PRO A 8 -3.79 6.52 -26.58
N TYR A 9 -4.03 5.22 -26.39
CA TYR A 9 -3.63 4.47 -25.19
C TYR A 9 -2.15 4.11 -25.25
N HIS A 10 -1.50 4.08 -24.09
CA HIS A 10 -0.14 3.58 -23.95
C HIS A 10 -0.16 2.06 -23.74
N LEU A 11 0.37 1.31 -24.68
CA LEU A 11 0.68 -0.10 -24.51
C LEU A 11 2.09 -0.19 -23.91
N VAL A 12 2.14 -0.56 -22.64
CA VAL A 12 3.41 -0.64 -21.90
C VAL A 12 4.29 -1.75 -22.47
N GLU A 13 5.55 -1.45 -22.74
CA GLU A 13 6.52 -2.46 -23.15
C GLU A 13 6.78 -3.46 -22.03
N PRO A 14 7.09 -4.74 -22.33
CA PRO A 14 7.43 -5.73 -21.31
C PRO A 14 8.57 -5.26 -20.43
N SER A 15 8.32 -5.21 -19.13
CA SER A 15 9.25 -4.72 -18.12
C SER A 15 9.50 -5.81 -17.06
N PRO A 16 10.72 -5.94 -16.52
CA PRO A 16 11.03 -6.92 -15.48
C PRO A 16 10.51 -6.51 -14.09
N TRP A 17 10.15 -5.23 -13.89
CA TRP A 17 9.86 -4.68 -12.57
C TRP A 17 8.71 -5.36 -11.82
N PRO A 18 7.59 -5.76 -12.44
CA PRO A 18 6.55 -6.50 -11.76
C PRO A 18 7.02 -7.83 -11.17
N ALA A 19 7.84 -8.58 -11.91
CA ALA A 19 8.38 -9.85 -11.45
C ALA A 19 9.42 -9.64 -10.34
N VAL A 20 10.31 -8.65 -10.49
CA VAL A 20 11.31 -8.29 -9.47
C VAL A 20 10.61 -7.78 -8.20
N GLY A 21 9.58 -6.96 -8.34
CA GLY A 21 8.78 -6.46 -7.22
C GLY A 21 8.07 -7.59 -6.47
N ALA A 22 7.48 -8.55 -7.18
CA ALA A 22 6.85 -9.72 -6.58
C ALA A 22 7.85 -10.59 -5.80
N ALA A 23 9.02 -10.87 -6.39
CA ALA A 23 10.10 -11.61 -5.72
C ALA A 23 10.62 -10.86 -4.49
N SER A 24 10.80 -9.55 -4.58
CA SER A 24 11.25 -8.71 -3.46
C SER A 24 10.23 -8.69 -2.31
N GLY A 25 8.93 -8.54 -2.62
CA GLY A 25 7.85 -8.61 -1.65
C GLY A 25 7.77 -9.98 -0.96
N PHE A 26 8.00 -11.06 -1.70
CA PHE A 26 8.08 -12.41 -1.14
C PHE A 26 9.23 -12.56 -0.13
N VAL A 27 10.41 -12.02 -0.45
CA VAL A 27 11.56 -12.05 0.47
C VAL A 27 11.26 -11.23 1.74
N VAL A 28 10.60 -10.06 1.62
CA VAL A 28 10.16 -9.26 2.78
C VAL A 28 9.22 -10.05 3.68
N THR A 29 8.19 -10.68 3.11
CA THR A 29 7.19 -11.41 3.91
C THR A 29 7.79 -12.62 4.61
N ILE A 30 8.66 -13.38 3.93
CA ILE A 30 9.38 -14.48 4.56
C ILE A 30 10.33 -13.97 5.65
N GLY A 31 11.11 -12.93 5.37
CA GLY A 31 12.02 -12.33 6.33
C GLY A 31 11.29 -11.82 7.58
N ALA A 32 10.14 -11.17 7.41
CA ALA A 32 9.28 -10.71 8.52
C ALA A 32 8.75 -11.89 9.35
N ALA A 33 8.25 -12.94 8.69
CA ALA A 33 7.78 -14.14 9.37
C ALA A 33 8.92 -14.85 10.15
N MET A 34 10.10 -14.96 9.55
CA MET A 34 11.28 -15.53 10.22
C MET A 34 11.69 -14.68 11.42
N TYR A 35 11.71 -13.37 11.28
CA TYR A 35 12.06 -12.45 12.36
C TYR A 35 11.07 -12.54 13.53
N MET A 36 9.76 -12.56 13.25
CA MET A 36 8.72 -12.68 14.29
C MET A 36 8.72 -14.02 15.02
N HIS A 37 9.32 -15.06 14.44
CA HIS A 37 9.43 -16.40 15.04
C HIS A 37 10.84 -16.72 15.54
N ASP A 38 11.69 -15.71 15.74
CA ASP A 38 13.07 -15.84 16.24
C ASP A 38 13.91 -16.87 15.44
N LYS A 39 13.66 -16.96 14.12
CA LYS A 39 14.45 -17.85 13.25
C LYS A 39 15.79 -17.20 12.88
N PRO A 40 16.86 -18.01 12.71
CA PRO A 40 18.15 -17.49 12.29
C PRO A 40 18.04 -16.77 10.94
N TYR A 41 18.80 -15.69 10.80
CA TYR A 41 18.82 -14.84 9.59
C TYR A 41 17.50 -14.13 9.25
N GLY A 42 16.53 -14.05 10.20
CA GLY A 42 15.24 -13.39 9.95
C GLY A 42 15.40 -11.90 9.66
N LEU A 43 16.20 -11.20 10.47
CA LEU A 43 16.44 -9.75 10.31
C LEU A 43 17.21 -9.45 9.03
N GLU A 44 18.23 -10.23 8.71
CA GLU A 44 19.04 -10.07 7.50
C GLU A 44 18.19 -10.30 6.23
N THR A 45 17.36 -11.33 6.22
CA THR A 45 16.44 -11.62 5.12
C THR A 45 15.43 -10.49 4.94
N LEU A 46 14.86 -9.97 6.03
CA LEU A 46 13.96 -8.82 6.01
C LEU A 46 14.65 -7.57 5.46
N ALA A 47 15.86 -7.26 5.94
CA ALA A 47 16.62 -6.10 5.49
C ALA A 47 16.98 -6.18 3.99
N VAL A 48 17.40 -7.35 3.52
CA VAL A 48 17.67 -7.60 2.09
C VAL A 48 16.38 -7.42 1.27
N GLY A 49 15.27 -7.99 1.71
CA GLY A 49 13.97 -7.85 1.06
C GLY A 49 13.53 -6.38 0.94
N LEU A 50 13.61 -5.61 2.03
CA LEU A 50 13.29 -4.18 2.03
C LEU A 50 14.21 -3.39 1.10
N GLY A 51 15.51 -3.69 1.09
CA GLY A 51 16.46 -3.07 0.16
C GLY A 51 16.09 -3.33 -1.30
N LEU A 52 15.72 -4.57 -1.64
CA LEU A 52 15.26 -4.94 -2.98
C LEU A 52 13.95 -4.26 -3.38
N VAL A 53 12.98 -4.11 -2.46
CA VAL A 53 11.74 -3.37 -2.71
C VAL A 53 12.04 -1.90 -3.02
N ILE A 54 12.86 -1.24 -2.19
CA ILE A 54 13.23 0.16 -2.38
C ILE A 54 13.96 0.35 -3.72
N LEU A 55 14.90 -0.54 -4.05
CA LEU A 55 15.61 -0.50 -5.33
C LEU A 55 14.64 -0.68 -6.51
N THR A 56 13.72 -1.64 -6.41
CA THR A 56 12.69 -1.88 -7.44
C THR A 56 11.81 -0.65 -7.64
N MET A 57 11.33 -0.04 -6.55
CA MET A 57 10.53 1.18 -6.60
C MET A 57 11.29 2.30 -7.30
N PHE A 58 12.54 2.54 -6.92
CA PHE A 58 13.35 3.61 -7.52
C PHE A 58 13.55 3.40 -9.03
N LEU A 59 13.91 2.19 -9.44
CA LEU A 59 14.16 1.88 -10.84
C LEU A 59 12.88 1.90 -11.69
N TRP A 60 11.78 1.36 -11.16
CA TRP A 60 10.49 1.36 -11.85
C TRP A 60 9.94 2.79 -12.02
N TRP A 61 9.97 3.59 -10.95
CA TRP A 61 9.51 4.98 -11.05
C TRP A 61 10.38 5.84 -11.96
N ARG A 62 11.70 5.61 -11.97
CA ARG A 62 12.58 6.24 -12.93
C ARG A 62 12.15 5.95 -14.38
N ASP A 63 11.80 4.72 -14.67
CA ASP A 63 11.35 4.35 -16.01
C ASP A 63 10.00 4.99 -16.36
N ILE A 64 9.04 5.05 -15.42
CA ILE A 64 7.78 5.77 -15.59
C ILE A 64 8.01 7.26 -15.88
N VAL A 65 8.93 7.91 -15.17
CA VAL A 65 9.28 9.31 -15.43
C VAL A 65 9.90 9.49 -16.83
N ARG A 66 10.73 8.55 -17.27
CA ARG A 66 11.28 8.58 -18.64
C ARG A 66 10.19 8.43 -19.70
N GLU A 67 9.23 7.55 -19.50
CA GLU A 67 8.07 7.39 -20.39
C GLU A 67 7.23 8.67 -20.49
N ALA A 68 7.05 9.35 -19.35
CA ALA A 68 6.28 10.59 -19.27
C ALA A 68 6.98 11.78 -19.95
N GLU A 69 8.24 12.04 -19.54
CA GLU A 69 8.95 13.28 -19.86
C GLU A 69 9.71 13.20 -21.19
N TYR A 70 10.29 12.03 -21.50
CA TYR A 70 11.19 11.90 -22.66
C TYR A 70 10.55 11.16 -23.84
N GLN A 71 9.62 10.25 -23.61
CA GLN A 71 9.00 9.44 -24.66
C GLN A 71 7.61 9.96 -25.08
N GLY A 72 7.01 10.86 -24.27
CA GLY A 72 5.73 11.47 -24.57
C GLY A 72 4.54 10.50 -24.56
N HIS A 73 4.67 9.36 -23.86
CA HIS A 73 3.62 8.34 -23.81
C HIS A 73 2.44 8.72 -22.91
N HIS A 74 2.58 9.73 -22.08
CA HIS A 74 1.50 10.22 -21.22
C HIS A 74 0.57 11.19 -21.98
N THR A 75 -0.17 10.66 -22.92
CA THR A 75 -1.23 11.38 -23.64
C THR A 75 -2.31 11.89 -22.69
N PRO A 76 -3.15 12.88 -23.07
CA PRO A 76 -4.27 13.34 -22.22
C PRO A 76 -5.18 12.21 -21.73
N ILE A 77 -5.43 11.19 -22.55
CA ILE A 77 -6.23 10.03 -22.15
C ILE A 77 -5.53 9.20 -21.08
N VAL A 78 -4.21 8.97 -21.20
CA VAL A 78 -3.42 8.27 -20.19
C VAL A 78 -3.42 9.04 -18.87
N GLN A 79 -3.30 10.38 -18.90
CA GLN A 79 -3.37 11.21 -17.70
C GLN A 79 -4.74 11.14 -17.01
N ILE A 80 -5.83 11.13 -17.78
CA ILE A 80 -7.19 10.93 -17.22
C ILE A 80 -7.30 9.54 -16.60
N SER A 81 -6.80 8.51 -17.27
CA SER A 81 -6.80 7.13 -16.73
C SER A 81 -6.06 7.01 -15.41
N MET A 82 -4.92 7.67 -15.26
CA MET A 82 -4.17 7.71 -13.99
C MET A 82 -4.95 8.43 -12.87
N ARG A 83 -5.66 9.52 -13.20
CA ARG A 83 -6.52 10.21 -12.22
C ARG A 83 -7.67 9.32 -11.75
N TYR A 84 -8.32 8.60 -12.66
CA TYR A 84 -9.34 7.61 -12.28
C TYR A 84 -8.76 6.47 -11.44
N GLY A 85 -7.56 6.00 -11.78
CA GLY A 85 -6.85 5.01 -10.96
C GLY A 85 -6.62 5.48 -9.54
N MET A 86 -6.19 6.74 -9.34
CA MET A 86 -6.04 7.34 -8.01
C MET A 86 -7.38 7.47 -7.27
N LEU A 87 -8.45 7.89 -7.96
CA LEU A 87 -9.79 7.93 -7.37
C LEU A 87 -10.25 6.56 -6.87
N LEU A 88 -10.07 5.53 -7.68
CA LEU A 88 -10.43 4.16 -7.30
C LEU A 88 -9.58 3.65 -6.13
N PHE A 89 -8.29 4.02 -6.08
CA PHE A 89 -7.44 3.72 -4.94
C PHE A 89 -7.95 4.37 -3.65
N ILE A 90 -8.29 5.66 -3.69
CA ILE A 90 -8.89 6.38 -2.54
C ILE A 90 -10.20 5.72 -2.10
N VAL A 91 -11.06 5.34 -3.05
CA VAL A 91 -12.31 4.62 -2.73
C VAL A 91 -12.01 3.27 -2.06
N SER A 92 -10.99 2.55 -2.49
CA SER A 92 -10.60 1.28 -1.85
C SER A 92 -10.13 1.49 -0.41
N GLU A 93 -9.40 2.56 -0.12
CA GLU A 93 -9.00 2.91 1.25
C GLU A 93 -10.19 3.32 2.11
N ILE A 94 -11.14 4.09 1.57
CA ILE A 94 -12.40 4.40 2.28
C ILE A 94 -13.13 3.11 2.64
N MET A 95 -13.26 2.16 1.70
CA MET A 95 -13.93 0.88 1.95
C MET A 95 -13.19 0.03 2.99
N PHE A 96 -11.86 0.10 3.05
CA PHE A 96 -11.06 -0.52 4.11
C PHE A 96 -11.46 0.03 5.49
N PHE A 97 -11.55 1.35 5.65
CA PHE A 97 -12.01 1.96 6.89
C PHE A 97 -13.48 1.59 7.21
N VAL A 98 -14.36 1.60 6.23
CA VAL A 98 -15.76 1.19 6.39
C VAL A 98 -15.85 -0.21 6.98
N ALA A 99 -15.04 -1.16 6.50
CA ALA A 99 -15.04 -2.53 6.99
C ALA A 99 -14.66 -2.61 8.48
N PHE A 100 -13.60 -1.89 8.90
CA PHE A 100 -13.16 -1.87 10.30
C PHE A 100 -14.16 -1.15 11.22
N PHE A 101 -14.68 0.00 10.79
CA PHE A 101 -15.70 0.71 11.57
C PHE A 101 -16.98 -0.11 11.69
N TRP A 102 -17.41 -0.78 10.63
CA TRP A 102 -18.55 -1.68 10.69
C TRP A 102 -18.33 -2.78 11.73
N ALA A 103 -17.22 -3.48 11.66
CA ALA A 103 -16.89 -4.54 12.61
C ALA A 103 -16.86 -4.04 14.07
N PHE A 104 -16.27 -2.85 14.29
CA PHE A 104 -16.24 -2.22 15.60
C PHE A 104 -17.64 -1.87 16.11
N PHE A 105 -18.45 -1.16 15.33
CA PHE A 105 -19.77 -0.74 15.74
C PHE A 105 -20.75 -1.91 15.86
N ASP A 106 -20.63 -2.94 15.04
CA ASP A 106 -21.42 -4.17 15.19
C ASP A 106 -21.19 -4.77 16.58
N ARG A 107 -19.93 -4.87 17.01
CA ARG A 107 -19.59 -5.42 18.33
C ARG A 107 -19.89 -4.48 19.49
N ALA A 108 -19.74 -3.18 19.29
CA ALA A 108 -20.01 -2.18 20.32
C ALA A 108 -21.52 -2.02 20.59
N LEU A 109 -22.34 -2.07 19.55
CA LEU A 109 -23.81 -1.93 19.66
C LEU A 109 -24.52 -3.25 19.98
N PHE A 110 -23.96 -4.37 19.52
CA PHE A 110 -24.50 -5.71 19.72
C PHE A 110 -23.46 -6.63 20.36
N PRO A 111 -23.02 -6.34 21.61
CA PRO A 111 -21.97 -7.11 22.25
C PRO A 111 -22.40 -8.55 22.52
N VAL A 112 -21.52 -9.48 22.26
CA VAL A 112 -21.72 -10.89 22.63
C VAL A 112 -21.72 -10.99 24.16
N GLY A 113 -22.81 -11.52 24.74
CA GLY A 113 -22.99 -11.57 26.20
C GLY A 113 -23.46 -10.27 26.84
N GLY A 114 -23.77 -9.21 26.05
CA GLY A 114 -24.35 -7.96 26.56
C GLY A 114 -23.38 -7.03 27.26
N VAL A 115 -22.09 -7.32 27.27
CA VAL A 115 -21.03 -6.52 27.94
C VAL A 115 -20.06 -5.96 26.90
N TRP A 116 -19.81 -4.66 27.01
CA TRP A 116 -18.80 -3.96 26.20
C TRP A 116 -17.93 -3.06 27.12
N PRO A 117 -16.59 -3.04 26.98
CA PRO A 117 -15.78 -3.91 26.10
C PRO A 117 -15.81 -5.38 26.56
N PRO A 118 -15.43 -6.35 25.68
CA PRO A 118 -15.38 -7.76 26.03
C PRO A 118 -14.45 -8.02 27.22
N GLU A 119 -14.79 -9.02 28.05
CA GLU A 119 -13.97 -9.41 29.20
C GLU A 119 -12.54 -9.77 28.75
N GLY A 120 -11.55 -9.24 29.50
CA GLY A 120 -10.13 -9.47 29.21
C GLY A 120 -9.49 -8.49 28.23
N ILE A 121 -10.23 -7.47 27.76
CA ILE A 121 -9.69 -6.37 26.98
C ILE A 121 -9.52 -5.13 27.86
N ASP A 122 -8.26 -4.74 28.10
CA ASP A 122 -7.95 -3.48 28.73
C ASP A 122 -7.99 -2.37 27.68
N THR A 123 -8.84 -1.36 27.90
CA THR A 123 -8.96 -0.22 27.00
C THR A 123 -7.88 0.81 27.28
N PHE A 124 -7.28 1.33 26.20
CA PHE A 124 -6.30 2.42 26.30
C PHE A 124 -6.97 3.73 26.77
N ASP A 125 -6.22 4.55 27.51
CA ASP A 125 -6.65 5.93 27.76
C ASP A 125 -6.67 6.70 26.42
N PRO A 126 -7.83 7.25 25.99
CA PRO A 126 -7.94 7.97 24.74
C PRO A 126 -7.08 9.24 24.68
N PHE A 127 -6.71 9.82 25.81
CA PHE A 127 -5.91 11.05 25.91
C PHE A 127 -4.41 10.82 25.94
N ASP A 128 -3.95 9.57 25.95
CA ASP A 128 -2.53 9.20 25.88
C ASP A 128 -2.08 8.98 24.42
N LEU A 129 -1.45 7.88 24.13
CA LEU A 129 -0.92 7.53 22.80
C LEU A 129 -1.93 7.64 21.65
N PRO A 130 -3.23 7.27 21.80
CA PRO A 130 -4.23 7.43 20.73
C PRO A 130 -4.43 8.89 20.32
N LEU A 131 -4.43 9.84 21.26
CA LEU A 131 -4.53 11.27 20.94
C LEU A 131 -3.31 11.75 20.15
N ILE A 132 -2.10 11.36 20.55
CA ILE A 132 -0.86 11.72 19.86
C ILE A 132 -0.88 11.20 18.43
N ASN A 133 -1.28 9.95 18.22
CA ASN A 133 -1.41 9.35 16.88
C ASN A 133 -2.41 10.10 16.02
N THR A 134 -3.55 10.52 16.59
CA THR A 134 -4.57 11.31 15.89
C THR A 134 -4.03 12.68 15.49
N LEU A 135 -3.27 13.35 16.36
CA LEU A 135 -2.65 14.64 16.05
C LEU A 135 -1.61 14.51 14.93
N ILE A 136 -0.79 13.45 14.93
CA ILE A 136 0.17 13.17 13.84
C ILE A 136 -0.58 12.93 12.52
N LEU A 137 -1.68 12.18 12.55
CA LEU A 137 -2.49 11.94 11.36
C LEU A 137 -3.12 13.23 10.81
N LEU A 138 -3.64 14.09 11.67
CA LEU A 138 -4.16 15.41 11.26
C LEU A 138 -3.07 16.28 10.63
N LEU A 139 -1.88 16.32 11.22
CA LEU A 139 -0.74 17.07 10.67
C LEU A 139 -0.30 16.53 9.31
N SER A 140 -0.45 15.25 9.05
CA SER A 140 -0.11 14.65 7.75
C SER A 140 -1.01 15.13 6.60
N GLY A 141 -2.19 15.66 6.92
CA GLY A 141 -3.14 16.22 5.93
C GLY A 141 -2.95 17.71 5.63
N CYS A 142 -2.05 18.39 6.35
CA CYS A 142 -1.72 19.80 6.13
C CYS A 142 -0.51 19.96 5.22
#